data_694a467bf5de1e78ccf1768b8febf344
#
_entry.id   694a467bf5de1e78ccf1768b8febf344
#
_cell.length_a   1.000
_cell.length_b   1.000
_cell.length_c   1.000
_cell.angle_alpha   90.00
_cell.angle_beta   90.00
_cell.angle_gamma   90.00
#
_symmetry.space_group_name_H-M   'P 1'
#
loop_
_entity.id
_entity.type
_entity.pdbx_description
1 polymer ?
#
loop_
_entity_poly.entity_id
_entity_poly.type
_entity_poly.pdbx_seq_one_letter_code
_entity_poly.pdbx_strand_id
1 'polypeptide(L)'
;MMVCFMAAVMMMSVGCHKESISPIIPDSPIIPDGALPGLFSVSATQRVYFSQGNLQYQASTNTWRFAEHQYDYVGTQTADGYGYYGGNVSGSDNRSISSTYSGWIDLFGWGTGSNPTLSSSNQEDYGTFVDWGSNPISNGGNTSNRWRTLTQAEWDYLLNTRTDASSKRGTGNINGVGGLIILPDSWTLPSECSFTSGFCSPSGYTYPDWTHNSYTLAQWAQMEAAGAVFLPAAGGRNGTNVYHVGRYGNYWSSTPDDESYAAYFMYFSSYNLSAVGYGSRYCGSSVRPVQDN
;
A
#
# COMPACT_ATOMS: atom_id res chain seq x y z
N MET A 1 -85.69 -13.75 49.97
CA MET A 1 -84.95 -14.12 48.79
C MET A 1 -84.15 -12.90 48.39
N MET A 2 -82.91 -12.89 48.82
CA MET A 2 -82.03 -11.67 48.76
C MET A 2 -80.85 -11.98 47.79
N VAL A 3 -80.81 -11.28 46.69
CA VAL A 3 -79.77 -11.46 45.65
C VAL A 3 -78.71 -10.43 45.91
N CYS A 4 -77.52 -10.92 46.27
CA CYS A 4 -76.31 -10.08 46.43
C CYS A 4 -75.62 -9.91 45.09
N PHE A 5 -75.44 -8.65 44.61
CA PHE A 5 -74.63 -8.30 43.50
C PHE A 5 -73.18 -8.07 43.99
N MET A 6 -72.23 -8.89 43.52
CA MET A 6 -70.82 -8.63 43.67
C MET A 6 -70.30 -7.80 42.45
N ALA A 7 -69.82 -6.62 42.73
CA ALA A 7 -69.14 -5.80 41.73
C ALA A 7 -67.64 -6.18 41.73
N ALA A 8 -67.13 -6.66 40.59
CA ALA A 8 -65.75 -6.92 40.41
C ALA A 8 -65.01 -5.63 39.90
N VAL A 9 -64.08 -5.13 40.70
CA VAL A 9 -63.18 -4.02 40.31
C VAL A 9 -62.04 -4.60 39.58
N MET A 10 -61.94 -4.27 38.29
CA MET A 10 -60.77 -4.61 37.41
C MET A 10 -59.75 -3.56 37.58
N MET A 11 -58.61 -3.85 38.26
CA MET A 11 -57.46 -2.99 38.30
C MET A 11 -56.66 -3.19 37.01
N MET A 12 -56.60 -2.18 36.14
CA MET A 12 -55.67 -2.12 35.03
C MET A 12 -54.28 -1.70 35.53
N SER A 13 -53.33 -2.59 35.52
CA SER A 13 -51.91 -2.27 35.74
C SER A 13 -51.33 -1.70 34.45
N VAL A 14 -51.00 -0.40 34.45
CA VAL A 14 -50.23 0.25 33.40
C VAL A 14 -48.76 -0.17 33.57
N GLY A 15 -48.35 -1.16 32.79
CA GLY A 15 -46.96 -1.56 32.70
C GLY A 15 -46.15 -0.51 31.94
N CYS A 16 -45.30 0.23 32.67
CA CYS A 16 -44.30 1.10 32.06
C CYS A 16 -43.26 0.22 31.34
N HIS A 17 -43.38 0.09 30.02
CA HIS A 17 -42.27 -0.48 29.22
C HIS A 17 -41.13 0.54 29.17
N LYS A 18 -40.05 0.28 29.92
CA LYS A 18 -38.77 0.92 29.69
C LYS A 18 -38.21 0.35 28.37
N GLU A 19 -38.28 1.14 27.31
CA GLU A 19 -37.47 0.86 26.12
C GLU A 19 -36.01 0.88 26.54
N SER A 20 -35.35 -0.25 26.49
CA SER A 20 -33.92 -0.34 26.63
C SER A 20 -33.30 0.25 25.37
N ILE A 21 -32.87 1.50 25.45
CA ILE A 21 -31.99 2.09 24.42
C ILE A 21 -30.69 1.28 24.48
N SER A 22 -30.53 0.34 23.55
CA SER A 22 -29.22 -0.29 23.32
C SER A 22 -28.21 0.82 23.04
N PRO A 23 -27.04 0.80 23.68
CA PRO A 23 -26.01 1.78 23.36
C PRO A 23 -25.72 1.68 21.85
N ILE A 24 -25.78 2.83 21.15
CA ILE A 24 -25.33 2.94 19.77
C ILE A 24 -23.84 2.68 19.84
N ILE A 25 -23.42 1.46 19.49
CA ILE A 25 -22.03 1.15 19.23
C ILE A 25 -21.69 2.00 18.01
N PRO A 26 -20.72 2.93 18.10
CA PRO A 26 -20.32 3.68 16.93
C PRO A 26 -19.93 2.67 15.84
N ASP A 27 -20.52 2.82 14.66
CA ASP A 27 -20.21 1.97 13.51
C ASP A 27 -18.69 1.94 13.35
N SER A 28 -18.13 0.74 13.36
CA SER A 28 -16.72 0.57 13.03
C SER A 28 -16.49 1.20 11.65
N PRO A 29 -15.42 1.97 11.45
CA PRO A 29 -15.19 2.61 10.17
C PRO A 29 -15.24 1.57 9.06
N ILE A 30 -16.05 1.85 8.03
CA ILE A 30 -16.17 0.97 6.86
C ILE A 30 -14.84 1.04 6.11
N ILE A 31 -14.07 -0.05 6.16
CA ILE A 31 -12.83 -0.18 5.41
C ILE A 31 -13.18 -0.38 3.94
N PRO A 32 -12.65 0.43 3.02
CA PRO A 32 -12.91 0.27 1.59
C PRO A 32 -12.44 -1.08 1.05
N ASP A 33 -13.13 -1.61 0.03
CA ASP A 33 -12.72 -2.83 -0.67
C ASP A 33 -11.30 -2.71 -1.21
N GLY A 34 -10.44 -3.66 -0.89
CA GLY A 34 -9.03 -3.67 -1.27
C GLY A 34 -8.12 -2.77 -0.43
N ALA A 35 -8.65 -2.15 0.64
CA ALA A 35 -7.85 -1.35 1.57
C ALA A 35 -7.38 -2.17 2.77
N LEU A 36 -6.23 -1.75 3.32
CA LEU A 36 -5.78 -2.16 4.65
C LEU A 36 -6.51 -1.38 5.74
N PRO A 37 -6.69 -1.92 6.94
CA PRO A 37 -7.53 -1.30 7.97
C PRO A 37 -6.94 -0.04 8.62
N GLY A 38 -5.65 0.26 8.40
CA GLY A 38 -4.97 1.40 9.00
C GLY A 38 -5.29 2.74 8.30
N LEU A 39 -5.45 3.80 9.09
CA LEU A 39 -5.54 5.18 8.62
C LEU A 39 -4.19 5.89 8.80
N PHE A 40 -3.80 6.67 7.80
CA PHE A 40 -2.52 7.34 7.72
C PHE A 40 -2.70 8.82 7.37
N SER A 41 -2.24 9.71 8.24
CA SER A 41 -2.21 11.14 7.94
C SER A 41 -1.18 11.46 6.85
N VAL A 42 -1.65 12.08 5.78
CA VAL A 42 -0.86 12.55 4.64
C VAL A 42 -0.82 14.08 4.53
N SER A 43 -1.57 14.76 5.39
CA SER A 43 -1.49 16.19 5.66
C SER A 43 -2.06 16.47 7.06
N ALA A 44 -2.11 17.74 7.48
CA ALA A 44 -2.71 18.11 8.75
C ALA A 44 -4.22 17.79 8.85
N THR A 45 -4.90 17.66 7.72
CA THR A 45 -6.36 17.49 7.65
C THR A 45 -6.81 16.25 6.85
N GLN A 46 -5.90 15.60 6.14
CA GLN A 46 -6.24 14.48 5.25
C GLN A 46 -5.61 13.17 5.73
N ARG A 47 -6.41 12.13 5.70
CA ARG A 47 -5.99 10.75 5.97
C ARG A 47 -6.40 9.83 4.83
N VAL A 48 -5.65 8.76 4.66
CA VAL A 48 -5.86 7.78 3.61
C VAL A 48 -5.81 6.35 4.16
N TYR A 49 -6.45 5.45 3.42
CA TYR A 49 -6.21 4.02 3.49
C TYR A 49 -5.23 3.61 2.39
N PHE A 50 -4.27 2.74 2.69
CA PHE A 50 -3.43 2.11 1.68
C PHE A 50 -4.11 0.90 1.06
N SER A 51 -3.84 0.66 -0.22
CA SER A 51 -4.21 -0.59 -0.90
C SER A 51 -3.59 -1.81 -0.22
N GLN A 52 -4.24 -2.97 -0.35
CA GLN A 52 -3.77 -4.24 0.23
C GLN A 52 -2.43 -4.71 -0.33
N GLY A 53 -2.00 -4.24 -1.49
CA GLY A 53 -0.75 -4.62 -2.15
C GLY A 53 -0.32 -3.60 -3.20
N ASN A 54 0.86 -3.79 -3.78
CA ASN A 54 1.30 -3.02 -4.93
C ASN A 54 0.35 -3.21 -6.11
N LEU A 55 0.19 -2.17 -6.92
CA LEU A 55 -0.60 -2.23 -8.14
C LEU A 55 0.05 -3.16 -9.15
N GLN A 56 -0.76 -3.99 -9.79
CA GLN A 56 -0.34 -4.92 -10.85
C GLN A 56 -1.25 -4.79 -12.07
N TYR A 57 -0.69 -5.00 -13.25
CA TYR A 57 -1.41 -4.99 -14.52
C TYR A 57 -1.09 -6.21 -15.38
N GLN A 58 -2.11 -6.75 -16.05
CA GLN A 58 -1.98 -7.82 -17.04
C GLN A 58 -2.51 -7.33 -18.39
N ALA A 59 -1.61 -7.21 -19.37
CA ALA A 59 -1.93 -6.61 -20.66
C ALA A 59 -2.89 -7.46 -21.50
N SER A 60 -2.70 -8.78 -21.51
CA SER A 60 -3.53 -9.70 -22.34
C SER A 60 -5.01 -9.68 -21.99
N THR A 61 -5.37 -9.30 -20.77
CA THR A 61 -6.75 -9.22 -20.28
C THR A 61 -7.19 -7.79 -19.95
N ASN A 62 -6.29 -6.82 -20.11
CA ASN A 62 -6.49 -5.42 -19.67
C ASN A 62 -7.01 -5.34 -18.22
N THR A 63 -6.38 -6.09 -17.31
CA THR A 63 -6.84 -6.23 -15.93
C THR A 63 -5.87 -5.56 -14.97
N TRP A 64 -6.40 -4.71 -14.10
CA TRP A 64 -5.72 -4.13 -12.96
C TRP A 64 -6.11 -4.83 -11.68
N ARG A 65 -5.15 -5.08 -10.80
CA ARG A 65 -5.39 -5.59 -9.44
C ARG A 65 -4.35 -5.06 -8.46
N PHE A 66 -4.60 -5.19 -7.19
CA PHE A 66 -3.55 -5.17 -6.17
C PHE A 66 -2.92 -6.55 -6.04
N ALA A 67 -1.66 -6.61 -5.71
CA ALA A 67 -1.00 -7.85 -5.29
C ALA A 67 -1.80 -8.52 -4.16
N GLU A 68 -1.77 -9.83 -4.11
CA GLU A 68 -2.55 -10.61 -3.15
C GLU A 68 -2.08 -10.35 -1.72
N HIS A 69 -0.75 -10.24 -1.54
CA HIS A 69 -0.14 -9.92 -0.26
C HIS A 69 0.73 -8.67 -0.39
N GLN A 70 0.92 -7.96 0.71
CA GLN A 70 1.74 -6.76 0.74
C GLN A 70 3.20 -6.99 0.34
N TYR A 71 3.73 -8.17 0.62
CA TYR A 71 5.11 -8.55 0.30
C TYR A 71 5.28 -9.13 -1.11
N ASP A 72 4.20 -9.25 -1.88
CA ASP A 72 4.26 -9.71 -3.26
C ASP A 72 4.76 -8.61 -4.20
N TYR A 73 5.66 -8.98 -5.10
CA TYR A 73 6.13 -8.15 -6.21
C TYR A 73 6.47 -9.03 -7.41
N VAL A 74 6.42 -8.43 -8.59
CA VAL A 74 6.72 -9.10 -9.84
C VAL A 74 8.22 -9.06 -10.10
N GLY A 75 8.78 -10.15 -10.57
CA GLY A 75 10.15 -10.17 -11.04
C GLY A 75 10.74 -11.55 -11.02
N THR A 76 11.73 -11.74 -11.84
CA THR A 76 12.62 -12.87 -11.83
C THR A 76 14.01 -12.41 -11.46
N GLN A 77 14.80 -13.30 -10.91
CA GLN A 77 16.20 -13.03 -10.59
C GLN A 77 16.91 -12.46 -11.81
N THR A 78 17.51 -11.28 -11.68
CA THR A 78 18.33 -10.71 -12.73
C THR A 78 19.79 -11.00 -12.43
N ALA A 79 20.55 -11.42 -13.45
CA ALA A 79 21.97 -11.62 -13.37
C ALA A 79 22.76 -10.34 -13.71
N ASP A 80 22.37 -9.19 -13.11
CA ASP A 80 22.97 -7.89 -13.42
C ASP A 80 24.25 -7.60 -12.64
N GLY A 81 24.84 -8.60 -12.00
CA GLY A 81 26.07 -8.44 -11.21
C GLY A 81 25.91 -7.66 -9.89
N TYR A 82 24.74 -7.05 -9.67
CA TYR A 82 24.36 -6.42 -8.40
C TYR A 82 23.47 -7.33 -7.55
N GLY A 83 23.33 -8.52 -7.99
CA GLY A 83 22.80 -9.65 -7.31
C GLY A 83 21.38 -9.50 -6.80
N TYR A 84 20.45 -9.58 -7.45
CA TYR A 84 19.48 -10.11 -7.40
C TYR A 84 18.18 -10.25 -7.37
N TYR A 85 17.40 -10.75 -7.10
CA TYR A 85 16.47 -11.60 -6.44
C TYR A 85 15.12 -11.60 -7.12
N GLY A 86 14.71 -12.74 -7.56
CA GLY A 86 13.44 -13.01 -8.19
C GLY A 86 12.27 -12.54 -7.36
N GLY A 87 11.24 -12.04 -8.00
CA GLY A 87 9.95 -11.78 -7.38
C GLY A 87 9.26 -13.07 -6.96
N ASN A 88 8.27 -12.94 -6.10
CA ASN A 88 7.50 -14.02 -5.54
C ASN A 88 6.22 -14.36 -6.35
N VAL A 89 5.96 -13.64 -7.44
CA VAL A 89 4.85 -13.91 -8.35
C VAL A 89 5.34 -14.77 -9.50
N SER A 90 5.06 -16.08 -9.43
CA SER A 90 5.50 -17.07 -10.40
C SER A 90 4.96 -16.77 -11.81
N GLY A 91 5.83 -16.95 -12.82
CA GLY A 91 5.49 -16.78 -14.22
C GLY A 91 5.30 -15.34 -14.70
N SER A 92 5.57 -14.34 -13.83
CA SER A 92 5.48 -12.92 -14.14
C SER A 92 6.85 -12.27 -14.22
N ASP A 93 7.04 -11.30 -15.12
CA ASP A 93 8.34 -10.67 -15.34
C ASP A 93 8.19 -9.27 -15.94
N ASN A 94 8.62 -8.25 -15.20
CA ASN A 94 8.64 -6.86 -15.69
C ASN A 94 9.54 -6.65 -16.93
N ARG A 95 10.44 -7.57 -17.25
CA ARG A 95 11.26 -7.53 -18.49
C ARG A 95 10.43 -7.86 -19.74
N SER A 96 9.35 -8.59 -19.56
CA SER A 96 8.46 -9.02 -20.65
C SER A 96 7.37 -7.99 -20.97
N ILE A 97 7.51 -6.75 -20.48
CA ILE A 97 6.54 -5.68 -20.67
C ILE A 97 6.21 -5.46 -22.15
N SER A 98 4.96 -5.68 -22.51
CA SER A 98 4.40 -5.45 -23.83
C SER A 98 2.89 -5.39 -23.78
N SER A 99 2.24 -4.87 -24.82
CA SER A 99 0.79 -4.76 -24.92
C SER A 99 0.04 -6.11 -25.01
N THR A 100 0.77 -7.21 -25.21
CA THR A 100 0.21 -8.57 -25.32
C THR A 100 0.69 -9.51 -24.24
N TYR A 101 1.49 -9.03 -23.29
CA TYR A 101 2.05 -9.88 -22.24
C TYR A 101 0.95 -10.46 -21.35
N SER A 102 1.00 -11.77 -21.11
CA SER A 102 -0.01 -12.49 -20.33
C SER A 102 0.33 -12.63 -18.85
N GLY A 103 1.54 -12.27 -18.43
CA GLY A 103 1.92 -12.21 -17.02
C GLY A 103 1.57 -10.86 -16.40
N TRP A 104 1.76 -10.76 -15.08
CA TRP A 104 1.60 -9.51 -14.35
C TRP A 104 2.87 -8.65 -14.41
N ILE A 105 2.69 -7.33 -14.43
CA ILE A 105 3.74 -6.33 -14.26
C ILE A 105 3.36 -5.38 -13.12
N ASP A 106 4.34 -4.81 -12.41
CA ASP A 106 4.14 -3.87 -11.29
C ASP A 106 5.18 -2.74 -11.23
N LEU A 107 6.04 -2.61 -12.28
CA LEU A 107 6.97 -1.49 -12.44
C LEU A 107 6.55 -0.64 -13.64
N PHE A 108 5.92 0.48 -13.37
CA PHE A 108 5.31 1.38 -14.37
C PHE A 108 6.15 2.63 -14.59
N GLY A 109 6.22 3.12 -15.84
CA GLY A 109 6.67 4.48 -16.13
C GLY A 109 5.73 5.51 -15.50
N TRP A 110 6.24 6.70 -15.17
CA TRP A 110 5.46 7.72 -14.50
C TRP A 110 4.22 8.15 -15.31
N GLY A 111 3.06 8.19 -14.67
CA GLY A 111 1.82 8.67 -15.28
C GLY A 111 1.23 7.78 -16.39
N THR A 112 1.62 6.50 -16.46
CA THR A 112 1.18 5.59 -17.53
C THR A 112 -0.15 4.90 -17.27
N GLY A 113 -1.06 5.50 -16.50
CA GLY A 113 -2.37 4.89 -16.21
C GLY A 113 -3.20 4.55 -17.45
N SER A 114 -3.06 5.29 -18.56
CA SER A 114 -3.72 5.00 -19.84
C SER A 114 -2.89 4.11 -20.78
N ASN A 115 -1.59 3.92 -20.52
CA ASN A 115 -0.70 3.07 -21.32
C ASN A 115 0.32 2.35 -20.43
N PRO A 116 -0.11 1.39 -19.59
CA PRO A 116 0.71 0.78 -18.55
C PRO A 116 1.89 -0.04 -19.07
N THR A 117 1.88 -0.42 -20.33
CA THR A 117 2.97 -1.18 -20.96
C THR A 117 3.98 -0.30 -21.69
N LEU A 118 3.86 1.02 -21.56
CA LEU A 118 4.83 1.95 -22.15
C LEU A 118 6.22 1.70 -21.54
N SER A 119 7.19 1.42 -22.41
CA SER A 119 8.58 1.10 -22.05
C SER A 119 9.60 1.85 -22.91
N SER A 120 9.16 2.89 -23.61
CA SER A 120 10.03 3.79 -24.39
C SER A 120 11.06 4.44 -23.48
N SER A 121 12.27 4.67 -24.00
CA SER A 121 13.27 5.52 -23.34
C SER A 121 13.18 7.00 -23.74
N ASN A 122 12.22 7.34 -24.61
CA ASN A 122 11.95 8.73 -24.97
C ASN A 122 11.12 9.40 -23.86
N GLN A 123 11.64 10.44 -23.26
CA GLN A 123 11.02 11.13 -22.14
C GLN A 123 9.74 11.89 -22.50
N GLU A 124 9.63 12.34 -23.74
CA GLU A 124 8.47 13.05 -24.24
C GLU A 124 7.19 12.18 -24.21
N ASP A 125 7.35 10.85 -24.29
CA ASP A 125 6.23 9.89 -24.23
C ASP A 125 5.57 9.87 -22.84
N TYR A 126 6.21 10.47 -21.81
CA TYR A 126 5.74 10.54 -20.43
C TYR A 126 5.38 11.97 -19.99
N GLY A 127 5.04 12.83 -20.93
CA GLY A 127 4.78 14.26 -20.69
C GLY A 127 3.51 14.55 -19.88
N THR A 128 2.55 13.64 -19.87
CA THR A 128 1.26 13.82 -19.18
C THR A 128 1.07 12.75 -18.10
N PHE A 129 0.76 13.19 -16.88
CA PHE A 129 0.42 12.26 -15.80
C PHE A 129 -1.04 11.80 -15.94
N VAL A 130 -1.24 10.50 -16.11
CA VAL A 130 -2.53 9.83 -15.94
C VAL A 130 -2.40 8.88 -14.75
N ASP A 131 -3.13 9.14 -13.67
CA ASP A 131 -3.08 8.29 -12.47
C ASP A 131 -3.57 6.88 -12.81
N TRP A 132 -2.89 5.89 -12.29
CA TRP A 132 -3.28 4.48 -12.44
C TRP A 132 -4.61 4.16 -11.79
N GLY A 133 -4.97 4.88 -10.71
CA GLY A 133 -6.26 4.79 -10.03
C GLY A 133 -7.45 5.29 -10.84
N SER A 134 -7.21 5.93 -12.01
CA SER A 134 -8.28 6.24 -12.98
C SER A 134 -8.91 4.98 -13.57
N ASN A 135 -8.26 3.83 -13.45
CA ASN A 135 -8.75 2.54 -13.93
C ASN A 135 -9.54 1.81 -12.84
N PRO A 136 -10.50 0.94 -13.20
CA PRO A 136 -11.12 0.03 -12.26
C PRO A 136 -10.12 -1.03 -11.83
N ILE A 137 -9.92 -1.21 -10.52
CA ILE A 137 -9.02 -2.19 -9.94
C ILE A 137 -9.86 -3.35 -9.41
N SER A 138 -9.70 -4.55 -9.98
CA SER A 138 -10.63 -5.67 -9.82
C SER A 138 -10.87 -6.10 -8.36
N ASN A 139 -9.84 -6.08 -7.53
CA ASN A 139 -9.91 -6.37 -6.09
C ASN A 139 -9.82 -5.10 -5.21
N GLY A 140 -10.04 -3.92 -5.79
CA GLY A 140 -10.09 -2.61 -5.15
C GLY A 140 -11.45 -1.94 -5.29
N GLY A 141 -12.55 -2.71 -5.29
CA GLY A 141 -13.93 -2.24 -5.47
C GLY A 141 -14.34 -2.07 -6.92
N ASN A 142 -13.48 -2.39 -7.88
CA ASN A 142 -13.74 -2.42 -9.33
C ASN A 142 -14.42 -1.15 -9.89
N THR A 143 -14.04 0.00 -9.37
CA THR A 143 -14.60 1.31 -9.75
C THR A 143 -13.46 2.26 -10.08
N SER A 144 -13.57 2.97 -11.23
CA SER A 144 -12.61 3.98 -11.65
C SER A 144 -12.57 5.17 -10.69
N ASN A 145 -11.39 5.79 -10.55
CA ASN A 145 -11.15 6.99 -9.73
C ASN A 145 -11.45 6.81 -8.22
N ARG A 146 -11.45 5.59 -7.72
CA ARG A 146 -11.51 5.33 -6.28
C ARG A 146 -10.16 5.45 -5.60
N TRP A 147 -9.12 5.14 -6.33
CA TRP A 147 -7.75 5.08 -5.85
C TRP A 147 -6.93 6.19 -6.50
N ARG A 148 -5.90 6.63 -5.81
CA ARG A 148 -4.97 7.63 -6.33
C ARG A 148 -3.54 7.36 -5.85
N THR A 149 -2.60 7.98 -6.52
CA THR A 149 -1.20 7.99 -6.12
C THR A 149 -0.94 9.17 -5.17
N LEU A 150 -0.17 8.95 -4.11
CA LEU A 150 0.25 10.03 -3.23
C LEU A 150 1.12 11.05 -3.99
N THR A 151 0.98 12.32 -3.64
CA THR A 151 1.91 13.37 -4.04
C THR A 151 3.24 13.24 -3.29
N GLN A 152 4.28 13.93 -3.77
CA GLN A 152 5.56 14.00 -3.06
C GLN A 152 5.39 14.63 -1.66
N ALA A 153 4.59 15.69 -1.54
CA ALA A 153 4.33 16.35 -0.27
C ALA A 153 3.59 15.44 0.73
N GLU A 154 2.69 14.57 0.25
CA GLU A 154 1.99 13.59 1.09
C GLU A 154 2.93 12.47 1.55
N TRP A 155 3.84 11.98 0.69
CA TRP A 155 4.89 11.06 1.11
C TRP A 155 5.80 11.68 2.18
N ASP A 156 6.19 12.94 2.00
CA ASP A 156 7.03 13.64 2.98
C ASP A 156 6.29 13.85 4.30
N TYR A 157 5.04 14.27 4.26
CA TYR A 157 4.23 14.41 5.47
C TYR A 157 4.08 13.10 6.23
N LEU A 158 3.71 12.03 5.53
CA LEU A 158 3.53 10.68 6.09
C LEU A 158 4.81 10.18 6.77
N LEU A 159 5.96 10.38 6.14
CA LEU A 159 7.21 9.76 6.56
C LEU A 159 8.03 10.63 7.52
N ASN A 160 7.87 11.97 7.47
CA ASN A 160 8.73 12.89 8.20
C ASN A 160 8.00 13.88 9.11
N THR A 161 6.72 14.20 8.84
CA THR A 161 6.05 15.35 9.45
C THR A 161 4.91 14.97 10.40
N ARG A 162 4.10 13.95 10.07
CA ARG A 162 2.98 13.53 10.94
C ARG A 162 3.47 13.20 12.36
N THR A 163 2.55 13.24 13.32
CA THR A 163 2.86 12.90 14.71
C THR A 163 3.58 11.56 14.83
N ASP A 164 4.73 11.57 15.50
CA ASP A 164 5.59 10.38 15.71
C ASP A 164 6.05 9.68 14.43
N ALA A 165 6.16 10.40 13.30
CA ALA A 165 6.51 9.84 12.00
C ALA A 165 7.74 8.93 12.05
N SER A 166 8.83 9.36 12.70
CA SER A 166 10.08 8.61 12.79
C SER A 166 9.95 7.29 13.58
N SER A 167 9.08 7.26 14.59
CA SER A 167 8.82 6.05 15.39
C SER A 167 7.83 5.08 14.73
N LYS A 168 7.13 5.53 13.67
CA LYS A 168 6.12 4.76 12.93
C LYS A 168 6.61 4.21 11.60
N ARG A 169 7.91 4.17 11.38
CA ARG A 169 8.52 3.59 10.19
C ARG A 169 9.80 2.84 10.51
N GLY A 170 10.06 1.78 9.77
CA GLY A 170 11.27 1.00 9.93
C GLY A 170 11.45 0.01 8.78
N THR A 171 12.67 -0.46 8.58
CA THR A 171 12.93 -1.51 7.59
C THR A 171 12.85 -2.89 8.22
N GLY A 172 12.60 -3.89 7.41
CA GLY A 172 12.53 -5.27 7.86
C GLY A 172 12.26 -6.24 6.73
N ASN A 173 12.01 -7.49 7.08
CA ASN A 173 11.61 -8.51 6.14
C ASN A 173 10.38 -9.28 6.62
N ILE A 174 9.60 -9.77 5.67
CA ILE A 174 8.52 -10.73 5.85
C ILE A 174 8.90 -11.99 5.11
N ASN A 175 9.18 -13.07 5.86
CA ASN A 175 9.60 -14.35 5.30
C ASN A 175 10.75 -14.22 4.26
N GLY A 176 11.70 -13.33 4.54
CA GLY A 176 12.86 -13.06 3.68
C GLY A 176 12.68 -12.00 2.61
N VAL A 177 11.46 -11.49 2.38
CA VAL A 177 11.22 -10.35 1.48
C VAL A 177 11.49 -9.05 2.22
N GLY A 178 12.53 -8.32 1.79
CA GLY A 178 12.92 -7.03 2.38
C GLY A 178 12.01 -5.88 1.97
N GLY A 179 11.80 -4.91 2.87
CA GLY A 179 10.96 -3.75 2.59
C GLY A 179 10.88 -2.71 3.69
N LEU A 180 10.06 -1.70 3.46
CA LEU A 180 9.72 -0.64 4.42
C LEU A 180 8.39 -0.93 5.10
N ILE A 181 8.37 -0.84 6.43
CA ILE A 181 7.18 -0.95 7.27
C ILE A 181 6.74 0.45 7.66
N ILE A 182 5.44 0.74 7.53
CA ILE A 182 4.82 2.00 7.95
C ILE A 182 3.62 1.64 8.83
N LEU A 183 3.60 2.19 10.04
CA LEU A 183 2.53 1.98 11.02
C LEU A 183 1.46 3.07 10.90
N PRO A 184 0.16 2.77 11.11
CA PRO A 184 -0.92 3.76 11.05
C PRO A 184 -0.84 4.79 12.19
N ASP A 185 -1.69 5.82 12.10
CA ASP A 185 -1.74 6.88 13.10
C ASP A 185 -2.13 6.33 14.48
N SER A 186 -3.17 5.51 14.51
CA SER A 186 -3.59 4.76 15.71
C SER A 186 -3.00 3.37 15.65
N TRP A 187 -1.88 3.19 16.35
CA TRP A 187 -1.14 1.94 16.36
C TRP A 187 -1.15 1.27 17.73
N THR A 188 -1.47 -0.01 17.74
CA THR A 188 -1.26 -0.88 18.91
C THR A 188 -0.50 -2.10 18.45
N LEU A 189 0.68 -2.32 19.05
CA LEU A 189 1.52 -3.48 18.71
C LEU A 189 0.82 -4.78 19.11
N PRO A 190 0.63 -5.74 18.20
CA PRO A 190 0.11 -7.06 18.56
C PRO A 190 1.01 -7.79 19.55
N SER A 191 0.42 -8.58 20.46
CA SER A 191 1.09 -9.16 21.62
C SER A 191 2.27 -10.08 21.31
N GLU A 192 2.24 -10.76 20.17
CA GLU A 192 3.28 -11.71 19.75
C GLU A 192 4.26 -11.11 18.72
N CYS A 193 4.17 -9.79 18.51
CA CYS A 193 5.01 -9.07 17.56
C CYS A 193 5.94 -8.10 18.29
N SER A 194 6.99 -7.72 17.59
CA SER A 194 7.87 -6.62 17.98
C SER A 194 8.02 -5.65 16.81
N PHE A 195 8.32 -4.41 17.08
CA PHE A 195 8.67 -3.43 16.06
C PHE A 195 9.72 -2.48 16.61
N THR A 196 10.79 -2.32 15.84
CA THR A 196 11.85 -1.35 16.10
C THR A 196 11.83 -0.34 14.95
N SER A 197 11.67 0.95 15.26
CA SER A 197 11.70 2.01 14.25
C SER A 197 13.12 2.23 13.72
N GLY A 198 13.21 2.79 12.49
CA GLY A 198 14.49 3.12 11.87
C GLY A 198 15.00 2.04 10.92
N PHE A 199 16.32 1.99 10.78
CA PHE A 199 17.01 1.30 9.70
C PHE A 199 18.19 0.50 10.25
N CYS A 200 18.62 -0.54 9.52
CA CYS A 200 19.90 -1.18 9.80
C CYS A 200 21.04 -0.17 9.66
N SER A 201 22.05 -0.29 10.52
CA SER A 201 23.29 0.47 10.31
C SER A 201 23.99 -0.06 9.08
N PRO A 202 24.50 0.81 8.18
CA PRO A 202 25.24 0.35 7.03
C PRO A 202 26.54 -0.35 7.49
N SER A 203 26.60 -1.66 7.35
CA SER A 203 27.80 -2.45 7.64
C SER A 203 28.53 -2.78 6.34
N GLY A 204 29.28 -1.82 5.80
CA GLY A 204 30.08 -2.01 4.59
C GLY A 204 29.24 -2.07 3.30
N TYR A 205 29.92 -2.39 2.18
CA TYR A 205 29.27 -2.53 0.86
C TYR A 205 28.59 -3.90 0.65
N THR A 206 28.34 -4.63 1.71
CA THR A 206 27.73 -5.95 1.65
C THR A 206 26.20 -5.82 1.61
N TYR A 207 25.58 -6.66 0.82
CA TYR A 207 24.14 -6.95 0.61
C TYR A 207 23.11 -6.26 1.52
N PRO A 208 21.91 -5.94 1.03
CA PRO A 208 20.91 -5.28 1.86
C PRO A 208 20.63 -6.13 3.11
N ASP A 209 20.72 -5.52 4.27
CA ASP A 209 20.39 -6.14 5.55
C ASP A 209 18.97 -5.74 5.93
N TRP A 210 18.03 -6.67 5.83
CA TRP A 210 16.63 -6.46 6.18
C TRP A 210 16.28 -7.07 7.55
N THR A 211 17.27 -7.33 8.40
CA THR A 211 17.04 -8.00 9.68
C THR A 211 16.64 -7.07 10.83
N HIS A 212 16.53 -5.75 10.58
CA HIS A 212 16.14 -4.78 11.59
C HIS A 212 14.79 -5.12 12.25
N ASN A 213 13.84 -5.58 11.43
CA ASN A 213 12.64 -6.26 11.88
C ASN A 213 12.46 -7.53 11.03
N SER A 214 12.07 -8.64 11.66
CA SER A 214 11.86 -9.91 10.93
C SER A 214 10.57 -10.56 11.38
N TYR A 215 9.71 -10.90 10.41
CA TYR A 215 8.41 -11.49 10.67
C TYR A 215 8.23 -12.78 9.89
N THR A 216 7.67 -13.77 10.56
CA THR A 216 7.01 -14.90 9.90
C THR A 216 5.70 -14.44 9.25
N LEU A 217 5.15 -15.23 8.33
CA LEU A 217 3.85 -14.91 7.72
C LEU A 217 2.73 -14.77 8.78
N ALA A 218 2.75 -15.60 9.81
CA ALA A 218 1.76 -15.55 10.90
C ALA A 218 1.87 -14.27 11.74
N GLN A 219 3.08 -13.83 12.04
CA GLN A 219 3.31 -12.55 12.75
C GLN A 219 2.91 -11.36 11.86
N TRP A 220 3.26 -11.42 10.57
CA TRP A 220 2.89 -10.34 9.66
C TRP A 220 1.36 -10.22 9.52
N ALA A 221 0.64 -11.32 9.45
CA ALA A 221 -0.82 -11.29 9.41
C ALA A 221 -1.43 -10.54 10.61
N GLN A 222 -0.82 -10.61 11.80
CA GLN A 222 -1.26 -9.84 12.97
C GLN A 222 -0.91 -8.35 12.83
N MET A 223 0.29 -8.03 12.33
CA MET A 223 0.72 -6.66 12.05
C MET A 223 -0.19 -6.00 11.01
N GLU A 224 -0.51 -6.72 9.93
CA GLU A 224 -1.40 -6.28 8.86
C GLU A 224 -2.84 -6.06 9.36
N ALA A 225 -3.37 -6.99 10.15
CA ALA A 225 -4.68 -6.85 10.78
C ALA A 225 -4.76 -5.65 11.73
N ALA A 226 -3.64 -5.26 12.34
CA ALA A 226 -3.52 -4.03 13.12
C ALA A 226 -3.27 -2.77 12.26
N GLY A 227 -3.23 -2.90 10.93
CA GLY A 227 -3.15 -1.81 9.97
C GLY A 227 -1.74 -1.45 9.48
N ALA A 228 -0.72 -2.25 9.79
CA ALA A 228 0.63 -1.99 9.28
C ALA A 228 0.70 -2.14 7.75
N VAL A 229 1.44 -1.25 7.10
CA VAL A 229 1.75 -1.30 5.66
C VAL A 229 3.17 -1.81 5.47
N PHE A 230 3.33 -2.70 4.49
CA PHE A 230 4.63 -3.14 4.00
C PHE A 230 4.81 -2.79 2.52
N LEU A 231 5.91 -2.16 2.21
CA LEU A 231 6.31 -1.81 0.85
C LEU A 231 7.55 -2.64 0.49
N PRO A 232 7.42 -3.67 -0.38
CA PRO A 232 8.56 -4.50 -0.75
C PRO A 232 9.62 -3.75 -1.57
N ALA A 233 10.88 -4.16 -1.44
CA ALA A 233 11.99 -3.65 -2.23
C ALA A 233 11.95 -4.26 -3.64
N ALA A 234 11.00 -3.84 -4.48
CA ALA A 234 10.73 -4.41 -5.79
C ALA A 234 11.71 -3.95 -6.89
N GLY A 235 12.67 -3.10 -6.55
CA GLY A 235 13.65 -2.58 -7.51
C GLY A 235 13.08 -1.53 -8.44
N GLY A 236 13.58 -1.51 -9.67
CA GLY A 236 13.15 -0.62 -10.73
C GLY A 236 13.40 -1.23 -12.11
N ARG A 237 12.89 -0.56 -13.15
CA ARG A 237 13.01 -0.98 -14.55
C ARG A 237 13.47 0.17 -15.44
N ASN A 238 14.29 -0.14 -16.44
CA ASN A 238 14.62 0.77 -17.53
C ASN A 238 14.55 -0.02 -18.85
N GLY A 239 13.58 0.30 -19.69
CA GLY A 239 13.24 -0.54 -20.84
C GLY A 239 12.86 -1.95 -20.37
N THR A 240 13.57 -2.96 -20.83
CA THR A 240 13.43 -4.36 -20.41
C THR A 240 14.41 -4.79 -19.32
N ASN A 241 15.28 -3.87 -18.85
CA ASN A 241 16.22 -4.17 -17.78
C ASN A 241 15.56 -3.91 -16.42
N VAL A 242 15.45 -4.94 -15.59
CA VAL A 242 15.01 -4.86 -14.19
C VAL A 242 16.25 -4.93 -13.31
N TYR A 243 16.33 -4.07 -12.31
CA TYR A 243 17.49 -3.91 -11.46
C TYR A 243 17.11 -3.67 -10.00
N HIS A 244 18.04 -3.95 -9.10
CA HIS A 244 17.93 -3.70 -7.66
C HIS A 244 16.75 -4.35 -6.93
N VAL A 245 16.17 -5.41 -7.49
CA VAL A 245 15.13 -6.20 -6.85
C VAL A 245 15.66 -6.79 -5.54
N GLY A 246 14.90 -6.65 -4.45
CA GLY A 246 15.31 -7.04 -3.10
C GLY A 246 16.30 -6.06 -2.43
N ARG A 247 16.71 -4.99 -3.12
CA ARG A 247 17.70 -4.02 -2.63
C ARG A 247 17.11 -2.64 -2.39
N TYR A 248 16.28 -2.15 -3.32
CA TYR A 248 15.66 -0.83 -3.25
C TYR A 248 14.16 -0.92 -3.49
N GLY A 249 13.40 -0.09 -2.80
CA GLY A 249 12.02 0.22 -3.13
C GLY A 249 11.94 1.63 -3.71
N ASN A 250 11.35 1.75 -4.89
CA ASN A 250 11.03 3.01 -5.54
C ASN A 250 9.52 3.05 -5.77
N TYR A 251 8.85 4.05 -5.21
CA TYR A 251 7.40 4.19 -5.26
C TYR A 251 7.03 5.55 -5.82
N TRP A 252 6.43 5.58 -7.01
CA TRP A 252 6.05 6.83 -7.65
C TRP A 252 5.20 7.73 -6.77
N SER A 253 5.42 9.03 -6.89
CA SER A 253 4.45 10.05 -6.53
C SER A 253 3.74 10.56 -7.79
N SER A 254 2.60 11.24 -7.61
CA SER A 254 1.90 11.91 -8.72
C SER A 254 2.53 13.26 -9.10
N THR A 255 3.55 13.71 -8.35
CA THR A 255 4.17 15.04 -8.54
C THR A 255 5.28 14.96 -9.59
N PRO A 256 5.20 15.77 -10.66
CA PRO A 256 6.32 15.96 -11.56
C PRO A 256 7.45 16.69 -10.87
N ASP A 257 8.69 16.48 -11.32
CA ASP A 257 9.82 17.34 -10.98
C ASP A 257 9.81 18.59 -11.88
N ASP A 258 10.49 19.64 -11.45
CA ASP A 258 10.68 20.88 -12.24
C ASP A 258 11.43 20.60 -13.55
N GLU A 259 12.26 19.58 -13.57
CA GLU A 259 12.89 19.07 -14.79
C GLU A 259 11.85 18.28 -15.59
N SER A 260 11.57 18.70 -16.82
CA SER A 260 10.49 18.13 -17.66
C SER A 260 10.56 16.62 -17.90
N TYR A 261 11.74 16.02 -17.69
CA TYR A 261 11.99 14.59 -17.88
C TYR A 261 11.91 13.77 -16.60
N ALA A 262 11.80 14.40 -15.41
CA ALA A 262 11.85 13.73 -14.13
C ALA A 262 10.49 13.82 -13.38
N ALA A 263 10.32 12.94 -12.42
CA ALA A 263 9.23 12.97 -11.47
C ALA A 263 9.71 12.49 -10.09
N TYR A 264 9.00 12.89 -9.03
CA TYR A 264 9.33 12.48 -7.67
C TYR A 264 8.84 11.08 -7.37
N PHE A 265 9.64 10.37 -6.56
CA PHE A 265 9.27 9.09 -5.96
C PHE A 265 9.77 9.00 -4.51
N MET A 266 9.11 8.21 -3.70
CA MET A 266 9.61 7.77 -2.41
C MET A 266 10.59 6.62 -2.64
N TYR A 267 11.76 6.70 -2.01
CA TYR A 267 12.86 5.74 -2.16
C TYR A 267 13.29 5.20 -0.80
N PHE A 268 13.60 3.92 -0.73
CA PHE A 268 14.24 3.34 0.44
C PHE A 268 15.19 2.19 0.09
N SER A 269 16.12 1.95 1.01
CA SER A 269 16.96 0.76 1.12
C SER A 269 16.89 0.22 2.55
N SER A 270 17.65 -0.82 2.88
CA SER A 270 17.69 -1.34 4.25
C SER A 270 18.27 -0.34 5.28
N TYR A 271 18.93 0.72 4.83
CA TYR A 271 19.64 1.71 5.68
C TYR A 271 19.30 3.17 5.37
N ASN A 272 18.45 3.44 4.40
CA ASN A 272 18.11 4.81 4.00
C ASN A 272 16.65 4.93 3.53
N LEU A 273 16.08 6.12 3.67
CA LEU A 273 14.76 6.52 3.21
C LEU A 273 14.79 7.96 2.75
N SER A 274 14.19 8.25 1.61
CA SER A 274 13.94 9.60 1.11
C SER A 274 12.53 9.70 0.57
N ALA A 275 11.75 10.65 1.06
CA ALA A 275 10.43 10.98 0.52
C ALA A 275 10.50 11.83 -0.76
N VAL A 276 11.68 12.33 -1.10
CA VAL A 276 11.93 13.32 -2.16
C VAL A 276 12.98 12.83 -3.19
N GLY A 277 13.05 11.53 -3.41
CA GLY A 277 13.81 10.99 -4.54
C GLY A 277 13.19 11.44 -5.86
N TYR A 278 14.01 11.61 -6.89
CA TYR A 278 13.53 11.93 -8.24
C TYR A 278 14.30 11.14 -9.29
N GLY A 279 13.68 10.95 -10.44
CA GLY A 279 14.30 10.24 -11.56
C GLY A 279 13.48 10.30 -12.83
N SER A 280 14.09 9.76 -13.88
CA SER A 280 13.48 9.80 -15.22
C SER A 280 12.11 9.14 -15.27
N ARG A 281 11.12 9.83 -15.86
CA ARG A 281 9.73 9.38 -15.99
C ARG A 281 9.58 8.05 -16.72
N TYR A 282 10.51 7.73 -17.63
CA TYR A 282 10.51 6.45 -18.36
C TYR A 282 10.98 5.26 -17.52
N CYS A 283 11.64 5.49 -16.37
CA CYS A 283 11.97 4.40 -15.47
C CYS A 283 10.71 3.79 -14.86
N GLY A 284 10.66 2.47 -14.76
CA GLY A 284 9.59 1.78 -14.10
C GLY A 284 9.80 1.71 -12.60
N SER A 285 8.82 2.13 -11.82
CA SER A 285 8.80 2.04 -10.36
C SER A 285 7.46 1.48 -9.88
N SER A 286 7.43 1.01 -8.65
CA SER A 286 6.20 0.51 -8.03
C SER A 286 5.17 1.63 -7.82
N VAL A 287 3.91 1.24 -7.75
CA VAL A 287 2.79 2.10 -7.38
C VAL A 287 2.05 1.46 -6.22
N ARG A 288 1.87 2.21 -5.13
CA ARG A 288 1.07 1.81 -3.97
C ARG A 288 -0.09 2.79 -3.83
N PRO A 289 -1.24 2.51 -4.41
CA PRO A 289 -2.38 3.41 -4.39
C PRO A 289 -2.97 3.58 -2.99
N VAL A 290 -3.60 4.73 -2.79
CA VAL A 290 -4.33 5.08 -1.58
C VAL A 290 -5.76 5.49 -1.92
N GLN A 291 -6.65 5.41 -0.93
CA GLN A 291 -8.01 5.94 -0.99
C GLN A 291 -8.21 6.93 0.15
N ASP A 292 -8.81 8.08 -0.14
CA ASP A 292 -9.14 9.08 0.86
C ASP A 292 -10.21 8.56 1.84
N ASN A 293 -10.06 8.93 3.12
CA ASN A 293 -11.00 8.60 4.18
C ASN A 293 -12.17 9.59 4.21
#